data_61f95e70def58f27d167772a573ba895
#
_entry.id   61f95e70def58f27d167772a573ba895
#
_cell.length_a   1.000
_cell.length_b   1.000
_cell.length_c   1.000
_cell.angle_alpha   90.00
_cell.angle_beta   90.00
_cell.angle_gamma   90.00
#
_symmetry.space_group_name_H-M   'P 1'
#
loop_
_entity.id
_entity.type
_entity.pdbx_description
1 polymer ?
#
loop_
_entity_poly.entity_id
_entity_poly.type
_entity_poly.pdbx_seq_one_letter_code
_entity_poly.pdbx_strand_id
1 'polypeptide(L)'
;MTVNEFAQDVHKNAVAHGWYDAPITFPEVAVMIHAEISEAVEEWRSGNPVIYGTCALSPENCKFSKICDNVGHPSGADTEGNCKPEGVAVELCDAVMRIMDFLAFMGVDIEAVLVAKQNTAKGANTGTAGSAHKEAGHD
;
A
#
# COMPACT_ATOMS: atom_id res chain seq x y z
N MET A 1 -10.37 -13.82 0.50
CA MET A 1 -9.72 -12.90 1.46
C MET A 1 -10.26 -11.50 1.19
N THR A 2 -10.93 -10.91 2.15
CA THR A 2 -11.42 -9.54 2.11
C THR A 2 -10.32 -8.56 2.54
N VAL A 3 -10.54 -7.26 2.35
CA VAL A 3 -9.59 -6.22 2.83
C VAL A 3 -9.47 -6.27 4.35
N ASN A 4 -10.59 -6.45 5.06
CA ASN A 4 -10.59 -6.55 6.51
C ASN A 4 -9.85 -7.80 7.01
N GLU A 5 -10.02 -8.96 6.37
CA GLU A 5 -9.27 -10.18 6.69
C GLU A 5 -7.77 -9.99 6.49
N PHE A 6 -7.36 -9.38 5.38
CA PHE A 6 -5.95 -9.10 5.12
C PHE A 6 -5.36 -8.13 6.17
N ALA A 7 -6.07 -7.05 6.51
CA ALA A 7 -5.63 -6.12 7.53
C ALA A 7 -5.48 -6.78 8.91
N GLN A 8 -6.39 -7.70 9.26
CA GLN A 8 -6.27 -8.46 10.50
C GLN A 8 -5.05 -9.40 10.50
N ASP A 9 -4.72 -10.00 9.38
CA ASP A 9 -3.53 -10.85 9.28
C ASP A 9 -2.23 -10.03 9.37
N VAL A 10 -2.19 -8.86 8.75
CA VAL A 10 -1.08 -7.90 8.89
C VAL A 10 -0.91 -7.49 10.36
N HIS A 11 -2.01 -7.14 11.03
CA HIS A 11 -1.98 -6.74 12.45
C HIS A 11 -1.49 -7.88 13.37
N LYS A 12 -1.99 -9.09 13.18
CA LYS A 12 -1.51 -10.26 13.94
C LYS A 12 0.00 -10.47 13.78
N ASN A 13 0.51 -10.31 12.57
CA ASN A 13 1.94 -10.40 12.29
C ASN A 13 2.73 -9.29 13.02
N ALA A 14 2.25 -8.05 12.99
CA ALA A 14 2.87 -6.93 13.70
C ALA A 14 2.91 -7.17 15.23
N VAL A 15 1.82 -7.66 15.81
CA VAL A 15 1.77 -8.04 17.23
C VAL A 15 2.76 -9.16 17.54
N ALA A 16 2.84 -10.19 16.69
CA ALA A 16 3.77 -11.31 16.89
C ALA A 16 5.26 -10.89 16.84
N HIS A 17 5.57 -9.79 16.14
CA HIS A 17 6.90 -9.20 16.10
C HIS A 17 7.16 -8.14 17.20
N GLY A 18 6.24 -7.97 18.14
CA GLY A 18 6.41 -7.09 19.30
C GLY A 18 6.18 -5.61 19.03
N TRP A 19 5.60 -5.23 17.89
CA TRP A 19 5.37 -3.82 17.55
C TRP A 19 4.40 -3.12 18.49
N TYR A 20 3.58 -3.89 19.19
CA TYR A 20 2.59 -3.42 20.16
C TYR A 20 2.96 -3.72 21.61
N ASP A 21 4.20 -4.12 21.88
CA ASP A 21 4.69 -4.38 23.26
C ASP A 21 4.79 -3.10 24.10
N ALA A 22 4.92 -1.96 23.45
CA ALA A 22 4.82 -0.63 24.06
C ALA A 22 3.62 0.14 23.47
N PRO A 23 3.07 1.12 24.19
CA PRO A 23 2.03 1.99 23.65
C PRO A 23 2.49 2.67 22.37
N ILE A 24 1.68 2.60 21.31
CA ILE A 24 1.94 3.25 20.03
C ILE A 24 1.02 4.48 19.90
N THR A 25 1.55 5.56 19.33
CA THR A 25 0.79 6.79 19.07
C THR A 25 0.58 6.99 17.58
N PHE A 26 -0.51 7.66 17.19
CA PHE A 26 -0.77 7.95 15.80
C PHE A 26 0.35 8.75 15.09
N PRO A 27 0.99 9.78 15.71
CA PRO A 27 2.13 10.44 15.11
C PRO A 27 3.29 9.52 14.77
N GLU A 28 3.59 8.53 15.63
CA GLU A 28 4.63 7.52 15.33
C GLU A 28 4.26 6.67 14.12
N VAL A 29 3.02 6.21 14.06
CA VAL A 29 2.51 5.45 12.90
C VAL A 29 2.59 6.29 11.62
N ALA A 30 2.16 7.57 11.69
CA ALA A 30 2.22 8.47 10.55
C ALA A 30 3.65 8.67 10.04
N VAL A 31 4.63 8.84 10.93
CA VAL A 31 6.05 8.95 10.54
C VAL A 31 6.54 7.67 9.86
N MET A 32 6.14 6.51 10.34
CA MET A 32 6.52 5.23 9.72
C MET A 32 5.91 5.08 8.31
N ILE A 33 4.67 5.50 8.10
CA ILE A 33 4.04 5.52 6.77
C ILE A 33 4.80 6.47 5.84
N HIS A 34 5.16 7.66 6.31
CA HIS A 34 5.96 8.61 5.55
C HIS A 34 7.36 8.08 5.19
N ALA A 35 7.97 7.27 6.05
CA ALA A 35 9.24 6.62 5.77
C ALA A 35 9.13 5.71 4.54
N GLU A 36 8.11 4.83 4.48
CA GLU A 36 7.90 3.94 3.33
C GLU A 36 7.66 4.72 2.02
N ILE A 37 6.90 5.82 2.10
CA ILE A 37 6.70 6.70 0.93
C ILE A 37 8.02 7.34 0.50
N SER A 38 8.89 7.72 1.44
CA SER A 38 10.21 8.27 1.12
C SER A 38 11.12 7.24 0.48
N GLU A 39 11.08 5.99 0.93
CA GLU A 39 11.79 4.87 0.32
C GLU A 39 11.30 4.61 -1.11
N ALA A 40 9.98 4.68 -1.35
CA ALA A 40 9.42 4.62 -2.70
C ALA A 40 9.94 5.75 -3.61
N VAL A 41 10.10 6.97 -3.09
CA VAL A 41 10.67 8.11 -3.83
C VAL A 41 12.14 7.84 -4.18
N GLU A 42 12.93 7.28 -3.28
CA GLU A 42 14.33 6.94 -3.55
C GLU A 42 14.46 5.84 -4.61
N GLU A 43 13.61 4.81 -4.55
CA GLU A 43 13.53 3.78 -5.58
C GLU A 43 13.22 4.38 -6.96
N TRP A 44 12.24 5.29 -7.02
CA TRP A 44 11.89 6.01 -8.24
C TRP A 44 13.03 6.87 -8.78
N ARG A 45 13.68 7.64 -7.92
CA ARG A 45 14.80 8.54 -8.29
C ARG A 45 16.03 7.77 -8.76
N SER A 46 16.24 6.57 -8.23
CA SER A 46 17.33 5.68 -8.61
C SER A 46 17.12 5.03 -9.97
N GLY A 47 15.90 5.14 -10.55
CA GLY A 47 15.55 4.51 -11.83
C GLY A 47 15.46 3.00 -11.75
N ASN A 48 15.22 2.46 -10.56
CA ASN A 48 15.07 1.03 -10.36
C ASN A 48 13.78 0.50 -11.00
N PRO A 49 13.69 -0.79 -11.34
CA PRO A 49 12.45 -1.40 -11.78
C PRO A 49 11.33 -1.24 -10.76
N VAL A 50 10.09 -1.21 -11.21
CA VAL A 50 8.91 -1.01 -10.35
C VAL A 50 8.82 -2.09 -9.25
N ILE A 51 9.13 -3.33 -9.61
CA ILE A 51 9.28 -4.46 -8.69
C ILE A 51 10.48 -5.27 -9.16
N TYR A 52 11.42 -5.52 -8.28
CA TYR A 52 12.55 -6.39 -8.57
C TYR A 52 12.89 -7.23 -7.34
N GLY A 53 13.63 -8.30 -7.52
CA GLY A 53 14.05 -9.18 -6.44
C GLY A 53 15.55 -9.28 -6.37
N THR A 54 16.08 -9.23 -5.16
CA THR A 54 17.48 -9.56 -4.85
C THR A 54 17.55 -11.05 -4.55
N CYS A 55 17.38 -11.89 -5.57
CA CYS A 55 17.19 -13.31 -5.38
C CYS A 55 18.24 -14.13 -6.11
N ALA A 56 18.84 -15.10 -5.42
CA ALA A 56 19.68 -16.14 -6.02
C ALA A 56 18.87 -17.37 -6.48
N LEU A 57 17.53 -17.34 -6.29
CA LEU A 57 16.67 -18.46 -6.66
C LEU A 57 16.34 -18.43 -8.15
N SER A 58 16.20 -19.61 -8.76
CA SER A 58 15.63 -19.71 -10.09
C SER A 58 14.16 -19.22 -10.08
N PRO A 59 13.65 -18.68 -11.22
CA PRO A 59 12.28 -18.16 -11.31
C PRO A 59 11.21 -19.15 -10.84
N GLU A 60 11.40 -20.44 -11.08
CA GLU A 60 10.49 -21.51 -10.67
C GLU A 60 10.38 -21.68 -9.15
N ASN A 61 11.42 -21.29 -8.39
CA ASN A 61 11.48 -21.40 -6.93
C ASN A 61 11.17 -20.09 -6.21
N CYS A 62 10.97 -18.99 -6.96
CA CYS A 62 10.69 -17.68 -6.39
C CYS A 62 9.19 -17.43 -6.23
N LYS A 63 8.75 -17.15 -5.02
CA LYS A 63 7.33 -16.80 -4.72
C LYS A 63 6.85 -15.56 -5.47
N PHE A 64 7.77 -14.67 -5.83
CA PHE A 64 7.49 -13.39 -6.49
C PHE A 64 7.78 -13.42 -8.00
N SER A 65 8.08 -14.58 -8.58
CA SER A 65 8.46 -14.72 -10.00
C SER A 65 7.45 -14.15 -10.99
N LYS A 66 6.17 -14.05 -10.60
CA LYS A 66 5.10 -13.53 -11.47
C LYS A 66 5.00 -12.00 -11.48
N ILE A 67 5.60 -11.34 -10.50
CA ILE A 67 5.47 -9.89 -10.30
C ILE A 67 6.83 -9.17 -10.28
N CYS A 68 7.92 -9.93 -10.23
CA CYS A 68 9.27 -9.41 -10.15
C CYS A 68 9.88 -9.30 -11.55
N ASP A 69 10.34 -8.11 -11.91
CA ASP A 69 11.23 -7.92 -13.05
C ASP A 69 12.60 -8.45 -12.63
N ASN A 70 12.92 -9.65 -13.10
CA ASN A 70 14.07 -10.45 -12.71
C ASN A 70 15.39 -9.82 -13.23
N VAL A 71 15.72 -8.65 -12.71
CA VAL A 71 17.02 -8.03 -12.93
C VAL A 71 17.93 -8.56 -11.83
N GLY A 72 18.72 -9.58 -12.18
CA GLY A 72 19.60 -10.26 -11.25
C GLY A 72 20.52 -9.32 -10.49
N HIS A 73 20.14 -8.98 -9.27
CA HIS A 73 21.03 -8.37 -8.29
C HIS A 73 21.51 -9.46 -7.32
N PRO A 74 22.81 -9.71 -7.23
CA PRO A 74 23.36 -10.80 -6.43
C PRO A 74 23.45 -10.53 -4.93
N SER A 75 22.92 -9.39 -4.45
CA SER A 75 23.11 -8.98 -3.07
C SER A 75 21.80 -8.85 -2.33
N GLY A 76 21.44 -9.82 -1.50
CA GLY A 76 20.37 -9.64 -0.54
C GLY A 76 19.41 -10.80 -0.33
N ALA A 77 19.74 -12.00 -0.76
CA ALA A 77 19.05 -13.18 -0.24
C ALA A 77 19.29 -13.21 1.28
N ASP A 78 18.22 -13.36 2.07
CA ASP A 78 18.39 -13.68 3.47
C ASP A 78 19.17 -15.01 3.62
N THR A 79 19.59 -15.34 4.84
CA THR A 79 20.37 -16.56 5.11
C THR A 79 19.63 -17.85 4.79
N GLU A 80 18.32 -17.76 4.50
CA GLU A 80 17.45 -18.90 4.13
C GLU A 80 17.15 -18.98 2.62
N GLY A 81 17.71 -18.07 1.82
CA GLY A 81 17.51 -18.05 0.36
C GLY A 81 16.15 -17.51 -0.08
N ASN A 82 15.41 -16.82 0.80
CA ASN A 82 14.17 -16.17 0.43
C ASN A 82 14.45 -14.90 -0.37
N CYS A 83 13.64 -14.68 -1.40
CA CYS A 83 13.68 -13.45 -2.17
C CYS A 83 13.05 -12.31 -1.37
N LYS A 84 13.79 -11.22 -1.19
CA LYS A 84 13.20 -9.96 -0.72
C LYS A 84 12.78 -9.14 -1.95
N PRO A 85 11.49 -8.86 -2.14
CA PRO A 85 11.06 -7.93 -3.17
C PRO A 85 11.45 -6.50 -2.77
N GLU A 86 11.78 -5.70 -3.76
CA GLU A 86 12.16 -4.29 -3.64
C GLU A 86 11.55 -3.47 -4.79
N GLY A 87 11.61 -2.16 -4.72
CA GLY A 87 11.14 -1.25 -5.74
C GLY A 87 9.92 -0.43 -5.32
N VAL A 88 9.61 0.59 -6.11
CA VAL A 88 8.55 1.57 -5.82
C VAL A 88 7.23 0.94 -5.37
N ALA A 89 6.80 -0.11 -6.07
CA ALA A 89 5.53 -0.76 -5.76
C ALA A 89 5.59 -1.50 -4.42
N VAL A 90 6.73 -2.04 -4.04
CA VAL A 90 6.91 -2.74 -2.76
C VAL A 90 6.84 -1.74 -1.61
N GLU A 91 7.57 -0.65 -1.68
CA GLU A 91 7.56 0.39 -0.64
C GLU A 91 6.16 1.03 -0.48
N LEU A 92 5.44 1.23 -1.59
CA LEU A 92 4.05 1.69 -1.51
C LEU A 92 3.12 0.64 -0.88
N CYS A 93 3.36 -0.66 -1.11
CA CYS A 93 2.64 -1.72 -0.43
C CYS A 93 2.97 -1.77 1.06
N ASP A 94 4.22 -1.52 1.45
CA ASP A 94 4.61 -1.45 2.86
C ASP A 94 3.92 -0.27 3.56
N ALA A 95 3.80 0.89 2.91
CA ALA A 95 2.98 1.99 3.42
C ALA A 95 1.51 1.59 3.61
N VAL A 96 0.93 0.87 2.64
CA VAL A 96 -0.45 0.34 2.74
C VAL A 96 -0.58 -0.65 3.89
N MET A 97 0.39 -1.56 4.07
CA MET A 97 0.39 -2.52 5.18
C MET A 97 0.46 -1.82 6.54
N ARG A 98 1.26 -0.77 6.71
CA ARG A 98 1.29 0.03 7.94
C ARG A 98 -0.04 0.74 8.21
N ILE A 99 -0.69 1.25 7.17
CA ILE A 99 -2.03 1.85 7.29
C ILE A 99 -3.06 0.79 7.73
N MET A 100 -3.05 -0.37 7.08
CA MET A 100 -3.98 -1.46 7.38
C MET A 100 -3.78 -2.02 8.80
N ASP A 101 -2.53 -2.18 9.24
CA ASP A 101 -2.20 -2.59 10.60
C ASP A 101 -2.84 -1.66 11.62
N PHE A 102 -2.62 -0.36 11.48
CA PHE A 102 -3.16 0.61 12.43
C PHE A 102 -4.68 0.72 12.40
N LEU A 103 -5.29 0.63 11.21
CA LEU A 103 -6.75 0.61 11.08
C LEU A 103 -7.36 -0.65 11.73
N ALA A 104 -6.72 -1.81 11.58
CA ALA A 104 -7.12 -3.04 12.25
C ALA A 104 -6.95 -2.95 13.77
N PHE A 105 -5.85 -2.36 14.25
CA PHE A 105 -5.63 -2.06 15.67
C PHE A 105 -6.77 -1.20 16.26
N MET A 106 -7.23 -0.20 15.50
CA MET A 106 -8.36 0.66 15.91
C MET A 106 -9.73 -0.02 15.77
N GLY A 107 -9.81 -1.24 15.23
CA GLY A 107 -11.07 -1.95 15.01
C GLY A 107 -11.96 -1.37 13.89
N VAL A 108 -11.36 -0.70 12.90
CA VAL A 108 -12.08 -0.06 11.81
C VAL A 108 -12.56 -1.10 10.78
N ASP A 109 -13.80 -1.01 10.32
CA ASP A 109 -14.29 -1.69 9.13
C ASP A 109 -13.78 -0.94 7.88
N ILE A 110 -12.62 -1.38 7.39
CA ILE A 110 -11.89 -0.72 6.31
C ILE A 110 -12.69 -0.76 5.01
N GLU A 111 -13.32 -1.90 4.70
CA GLU A 111 -14.13 -2.07 3.48
C GLU A 111 -15.31 -1.10 3.47
N ALA A 112 -16.04 -0.99 4.58
CA ALA A 112 -17.17 -0.08 4.68
C ALA A 112 -16.73 1.39 4.50
N VAL A 113 -15.62 1.80 5.10
CA VAL A 113 -15.08 3.16 4.97
C VAL A 113 -14.63 3.44 3.54
N LEU A 114 -13.90 2.53 2.89
CA LEU A 114 -13.44 2.68 1.51
C LEU A 114 -14.62 2.81 0.54
N VAL A 115 -15.64 1.96 0.67
CA VAL A 115 -16.85 2.00 -0.16
C VAL A 115 -17.60 3.32 0.04
N ALA A 116 -17.79 3.76 1.27
CA ALA A 116 -18.44 5.03 1.57
C ALA A 116 -17.72 6.23 0.97
N LYS A 117 -16.39 6.27 1.09
CA LYS A 117 -15.55 7.34 0.51
C LYS A 117 -15.61 7.34 -1.00
N GLN A 118 -15.54 6.16 -1.63
CA GLN A 118 -15.62 6.05 -3.09
C GLN A 118 -16.98 6.49 -3.64
N ASN A 119 -18.07 6.14 -2.97
CA ASN A 119 -19.41 6.55 -3.36
C ASN A 119 -19.59 8.07 -3.24
N THR A 120 -19.04 8.68 -2.20
CA THR A 120 -19.03 10.14 -2.04
C THR A 120 -18.27 10.82 -3.20
N ALA A 121 -17.13 10.30 -3.58
CA ALA A 121 -16.35 10.82 -4.70
C ALA A 121 -17.08 10.70 -6.06
N LYS A 122 -17.81 9.60 -6.28
CA LYS A 122 -18.65 9.42 -7.47
C LYS A 122 -19.83 10.39 -7.50
N GLY A 123 -20.50 10.63 -6.37
CA GLY A 123 -21.61 11.57 -6.23
C GLY A 123 -21.20 13.03 -6.49
N ALA A 124 -20.00 13.43 -6.09
CA ALA A 124 -19.48 14.77 -6.33
C ALA A 124 -19.23 15.06 -7.85
N ASN A 125 -18.93 14.02 -8.65
CA ASN A 125 -18.73 14.17 -10.10
C ASN A 125 -20.03 14.28 -10.91
N THR A 126 -21.19 13.92 -10.35
CA THR A 126 -22.48 14.00 -11.04
C THR A 126 -23.20 15.32 -10.83
N GLY A 127 -22.68 16.21 -9.96
CA GLY A 127 -23.31 17.48 -9.58
C GLY A 127 -22.97 18.70 -10.44
N THR A 128 -22.11 18.59 -11.47
CA THR A 128 -21.67 19.75 -12.27
C THR A 128 -22.16 19.75 -13.75
N ALA A 129 -23.10 18.89 -14.10
CA ALA A 129 -23.73 18.92 -15.43
C ALA A 129 -25.20 19.30 -15.32
N GLY A 130 -25.51 20.57 -15.09
CA GLY A 130 -26.92 21.01 -15.04
C GLY A 130 -27.14 22.46 -14.65
N SER A 131 -26.42 23.44 -15.24
CA SER A 131 -26.93 24.78 -15.34
C SER A 131 -27.28 25.08 -16.78
N ALA A 132 -28.50 24.72 -17.16
CA ALA A 132 -29.08 25.15 -18.43
C ALA A 132 -29.22 26.66 -18.40
N HIS A 133 -28.61 27.34 -19.37
CA HIS A 133 -28.92 28.68 -19.78
C HIS A 133 -30.43 28.80 -20.04
N LYS A 134 -31.16 29.61 -19.27
CA LYS A 134 -32.42 30.17 -19.68
C LYS A 134 -32.10 31.45 -20.42
N GLU A 135 -32.28 31.40 -21.76
CA GLU A 135 -32.36 32.60 -22.55
C GLU A 135 -33.59 33.38 -22.13
N ALA A 136 -33.40 34.63 -21.76
CA ALA A 136 -34.48 35.60 -21.62
C ALA A 136 -34.89 36.07 -23.00
N GLY A 137 -36.09 35.70 -23.46
CA GLY A 137 -36.74 36.29 -24.62
C GLY A 137 -37.15 37.73 -24.28
N HIS A 138 -36.77 38.60 -25.20
CA HIS A 138 -37.29 39.95 -25.27
C HIS A 138 -38.53 39.96 -26.15
N ASP A 139 -39.62 40.50 -25.58
CA ASP A 139 -40.68 41.24 -26.33
C ASP A 139 -40.89 42.58 -25.65
#